data_5fb7575d5f9d996277bcd4e66fe2ac29
#
_entry.id   5fb7575d5f9d996277bcd4e66fe2ac29
#
_cell.length_a   1.000
_cell.length_b   1.000
_cell.length_c   1.000
_cell.angle_alpha   90.00
_cell.angle_beta   90.00
_cell.angle_gamma   90.00
#
_symmetry.space_group_name_H-M   'P 1'
#
loop_
_entity.id
_entity.type
_entity.pdbx_description
1 polymer ?
#
loop_
_entity_poly.entity_id
_entity_poly.type
_entity_poly.pdbx_seq_one_letter_code
_entity_poly.pdbx_strand_id
1 'polypeptide(L)'
;MKIEGSVALVTGANRGIGKAIATALLDRGAAKVYAAVRDVATVPTDDPRLVPVQLDVTDPAQVRSVADTLGDVEIVVNNAGIGRPATPLTATIDNARAELEVNYLPLLATTQAFAPTLAANGGGAFVNVLSVASWVGMPALATYSASKSAAWSFTNSARVELKHQGTQVVGVHVGFVDTDLTAGLDTDKIPPATVADSVLDALEAGASEAVVDELSRTVKAGLHDDQQLVYPGIEAQFEAARSTPAH
;
A
#
# COMPACT_ATOMS: atom_id res chain seq x y z
N MET A 1 13.07 -9.79 7.69
CA MET A 1 14.39 -9.33 7.22
C MET A 1 14.95 -8.26 8.17
N LYS A 2 16.24 -7.85 8.04
CA LYS A 2 16.82 -6.76 8.83
C LYS A 2 16.65 -5.43 8.08
N ILE A 3 16.24 -4.36 8.77
CA ILE A 3 16.09 -3.01 8.17
C ILE A 3 17.41 -2.24 8.23
N GLU A 4 18.15 -2.37 9.34
CA GLU A 4 19.44 -1.70 9.51
C GLU A 4 20.41 -2.06 8.38
N GLY A 5 20.93 -1.06 7.71
CA GLY A 5 21.84 -1.17 6.57
C GLY A 5 21.17 -1.46 5.22
N SER A 6 19.85 -1.70 5.17
CA SER A 6 19.14 -2.00 3.93
C SER A 6 18.95 -0.78 3.03
N VAL A 7 18.69 -1.04 1.75
CA VAL A 7 18.31 -0.03 0.76
C VAL A 7 16.86 -0.25 0.34
N ALA A 8 16.02 0.78 0.46
CA ALA A 8 14.60 0.68 0.15
C ALA A 8 14.18 1.62 -0.98
N LEU A 9 13.18 1.20 -1.75
CA LEU A 9 12.40 2.05 -2.67
C LEU A 9 10.98 2.19 -2.12
N VAL A 10 10.48 3.43 -1.96
CA VAL A 10 9.11 3.70 -1.50
C VAL A 10 8.37 4.51 -2.55
N THR A 11 7.28 3.98 -3.11
CA THR A 11 6.45 4.71 -4.08
C THR A 11 5.46 5.63 -3.38
N GLY A 12 5.25 6.85 -3.90
CA GLY A 12 4.40 7.86 -3.27
C GLY A 12 4.94 8.36 -1.93
N ALA A 13 6.27 8.49 -1.81
CA ALA A 13 6.97 8.79 -0.55
C ALA A 13 6.93 10.27 -0.13
N ASN A 14 6.30 11.16 -0.88
CA ASN A 14 6.29 12.60 -0.57
C ASN A 14 5.27 13.01 0.50
N ARG A 15 4.27 12.17 0.82
CA ARG A 15 3.22 12.48 1.80
C ARG A 15 2.62 11.21 2.42
N GLY A 16 1.77 11.42 3.44
CA GLY A 16 0.94 10.37 4.05
C GLY A 16 1.74 9.15 4.51
N ILE A 17 1.21 7.97 4.24
CA ILE A 17 1.79 6.68 4.64
C ILE A 17 3.18 6.47 4.02
N GLY A 18 3.35 6.79 2.73
CA GLY A 18 4.64 6.60 2.06
C GLY A 18 5.76 7.42 2.66
N LYS A 19 5.49 8.70 3.01
CA LYS A 19 6.45 9.54 3.72
C LYS A 19 6.76 8.97 5.11
N ALA A 20 5.75 8.54 5.86
CA ALA A 20 5.94 7.96 7.18
C ALA A 20 6.80 6.67 7.12
N ILE A 21 6.55 5.78 6.15
CA ILE A 21 7.37 4.57 5.97
C ILE A 21 8.81 4.94 5.59
N ALA A 22 9.02 5.90 4.68
CA ALA A 22 10.37 6.34 4.29
C ALA A 22 11.14 6.90 5.50
N THR A 23 10.51 7.73 6.32
CA THR A 23 11.10 8.26 7.56
C THR A 23 11.43 7.13 8.54
N ALA A 24 10.47 6.24 8.83
CA ALA A 24 10.67 5.15 9.77
C ALA A 24 11.77 4.16 9.33
N LEU A 25 11.93 3.91 8.02
CA LEU A 25 13.05 3.12 7.48
C LEU A 25 14.40 3.76 7.82
N LEU A 26 14.54 5.08 7.63
CA LEU A 26 15.75 5.82 7.98
C LEU A 26 16.02 5.82 9.49
N ASP A 27 14.99 5.98 10.30
CA ASP A 27 15.06 5.95 11.77
C ASP A 27 15.46 4.57 12.29
N ARG A 28 15.06 3.47 11.61
CA ARG A 28 15.50 2.10 11.92
C ARG A 28 16.84 1.72 11.26
N GLY A 29 17.57 2.69 10.73
CA GLY A 29 18.94 2.51 10.25
C GLY A 29 19.08 2.01 8.84
N ALA A 30 18.07 2.15 7.97
CA ALA A 30 18.25 1.92 6.55
C ALA A 30 19.39 2.78 6.01
N ALA A 31 20.27 2.21 5.20
CA ALA A 31 21.41 2.91 4.62
C ALA A 31 20.97 3.95 3.59
N LYS A 32 19.84 3.68 2.89
CA LYS A 32 19.29 4.57 1.86
C LYS A 32 17.81 4.29 1.64
N VAL A 33 17.05 5.33 1.37
CA VAL A 33 15.66 5.24 0.92
C VAL A 33 15.49 6.03 -0.37
N TYR A 34 15.16 5.37 -1.44
CA TYR A 34 14.74 5.98 -2.70
C TYR A 34 13.27 6.40 -2.59
N ALA A 35 13.02 7.71 -2.54
CA ALA A 35 11.68 8.29 -2.48
C ALA A 35 11.13 8.45 -3.91
N ALA A 36 10.41 7.46 -4.39
CA ALA A 36 9.87 7.43 -5.75
C ALA A 36 8.56 8.23 -5.84
N VAL A 37 8.59 9.33 -6.59
CA VAL A 37 7.51 10.30 -6.72
C VAL A 37 7.43 10.86 -8.14
N ARG A 38 6.27 11.40 -8.54
CA ARG A 38 6.11 12.05 -9.85
C ARG A 38 6.85 13.39 -9.95
N ASP A 39 6.90 14.14 -8.84
CA ASP A 39 7.58 15.42 -8.74
C ASP A 39 8.61 15.36 -7.60
N VAL A 40 9.88 15.26 -7.95
CA VAL A 40 11.00 15.14 -7.01
C VAL A 40 11.18 16.38 -6.12
N ALA A 41 10.69 17.55 -6.54
CA ALA A 41 10.76 18.77 -5.73
C ALA A 41 9.89 18.69 -4.46
N THR A 42 8.99 17.72 -4.38
CA THR A 42 8.12 17.49 -3.20
C THR A 42 8.77 16.64 -2.10
N VAL A 43 9.97 16.12 -2.34
CA VAL A 43 10.71 15.30 -1.36
C VAL A 43 11.68 16.18 -0.58
N PRO A 44 11.66 16.15 0.78
CA PRO A 44 12.69 16.84 1.58
C PRO A 44 14.08 16.30 1.29
N THR A 45 15.10 17.17 1.33
CA THR A 45 16.51 16.83 1.04
C THR A 45 17.42 17.00 2.25
N ASP A 46 16.86 17.12 3.45
CA ASP A 46 17.61 17.37 4.68
C ASP A 46 18.43 16.15 5.15
N ASP A 47 17.99 14.94 4.81
CA ASP A 47 18.72 13.71 5.06
C ASP A 47 19.31 13.16 3.75
N PRO A 48 20.65 13.09 3.61
CA PRO A 48 21.29 12.62 2.39
C PRO A 48 21.01 11.16 2.05
N ARG A 49 20.48 10.38 2.98
CA ARG A 49 20.06 9.00 2.78
C ARG A 49 18.69 8.92 2.08
N LEU A 50 17.89 10.00 2.09
CA LEU A 50 16.62 10.08 1.37
C LEU A 50 16.88 10.61 -0.03
N VAL A 51 16.83 9.75 -1.02
CA VAL A 51 17.18 10.06 -2.42
C VAL A 51 15.91 10.16 -3.27
N PRO A 52 15.56 11.35 -3.78
CA PRO A 52 14.42 11.51 -4.67
C PRO A 52 14.61 10.75 -5.99
N VAL A 53 13.58 10.04 -6.44
CA VAL A 53 13.55 9.34 -7.73
C VAL A 53 12.26 9.72 -8.46
N GLN A 54 12.41 10.22 -9.69
CA GLN A 54 11.23 10.51 -10.51
C GLN A 54 10.64 9.22 -11.05
N LEU A 55 9.38 8.94 -10.68
CA LEU A 55 8.65 7.75 -11.11
C LEU A 55 7.15 8.03 -11.17
N ASP A 56 6.56 7.84 -12.32
CA ASP A 56 5.12 7.58 -12.45
C ASP A 56 4.91 6.06 -12.44
N VAL A 57 4.29 5.55 -11.40
CA VAL A 57 4.05 4.11 -11.24
C VAL A 57 3.10 3.54 -12.29
N THR A 58 2.33 4.40 -12.98
CA THR A 58 1.41 4.00 -14.06
C THR A 58 2.12 3.84 -15.41
N ASP A 59 3.41 4.18 -15.49
CA ASP A 59 4.25 3.97 -16.67
C ASP A 59 5.19 2.76 -16.47
N PRO A 60 4.88 1.59 -17.04
CA PRO A 60 5.72 0.41 -16.88
C PRO A 60 7.12 0.55 -17.47
N ALA A 61 7.32 1.46 -18.43
CA ALA A 61 8.65 1.71 -18.99
C ALA A 61 9.53 2.49 -17.99
N GLN A 62 8.96 3.49 -17.30
CA GLN A 62 9.65 4.16 -16.21
C GLN A 62 9.98 3.20 -15.07
N VAL A 63 9.03 2.34 -14.67
CA VAL A 63 9.27 1.34 -13.62
C VAL A 63 10.47 0.45 -13.96
N ARG A 64 10.54 -0.07 -15.19
CA ARG A 64 11.69 -0.89 -15.66
C ARG A 64 12.98 -0.09 -15.65
N SER A 65 12.98 1.13 -16.21
CA SER A 65 14.17 1.99 -16.25
C SER A 65 14.72 2.31 -14.87
N VAL A 66 13.83 2.55 -13.89
CA VAL A 66 14.23 2.77 -12.50
C VAL A 66 14.83 1.49 -11.91
N ALA A 67 14.23 0.32 -12.13
CA ALA A 67 14.74 -0.95 -11.64
C ALA A 67 16.12 -1.29 -12.22
N ASP A 68 16.34 -1.02 -13.52
CA ASP A 68 17.63 -1.21 -14.19
C ASP A 68 18.75 -0.33 -13.60
N THR A 69 18.36 0.84 -13.02
CA THR A 69 19.32 1.80 -12.44
C THR A 69 19.60 1.53 -10.96
N LEU A 70 18.61 1.03 -10.22
CA LEU A 70 18.66 0.86 -8.76
C LEU A 70 18.95 -0.60 -8.38
N GLY A 71 20.13 -1.09 -8.76
CA GLY A 71 20.54 -2.48 -8.51
C GLY A 71 20.85 -2.83 -7.05
N ASP A 72 20.85 -1.83 -6.13
CA ASP A 72 21.13 -2.01 -4.71
C ASP A 72 19.86 -2.15 -3.85
N VAL A 73 18.67 -2.11 -4.44
CA VAL A 73 17.40 -2.19 -3.72
C VAL A 73 17.17 -3.58 -3.13
N GLU A 74 16.82 -3.62 -1.83
CA GLU A 74 16.48 -4.82 -1.06
C GLU A 74 15.03 -4.81 -0.57
N ILE A 75 14.39 -3.62 -0.45
CA ILE A 75 13.00 -3.47 -0.03
C ILE A 75 12.26 -2.60 -1.04
N VAL A 76 11.15 -3.09 -1.57
CA VAL A 76 10.24 -2.32 -2.44
C VAL A 76 8.90 -2.13 -1.74
N VAL A 77 8.55 -0.86 -1.47
CA VAL A 77 7.27 -0.50 -0.85
C VAL A 77 6.34 0.09 -1.92
N ASN A 78 5.36 -0.68 -2.32
CA ASN A 78 4.27 -0.27 -3.20
C ASN A 78 3.18 0.41 -2.37
N ASN A 79 3.31 1.74 -2.22
CA ASN A 79 2.39 2.55 -1.43
C ASN A 79 1.53 3.49 -2.28
N ALA A 80 1.98 3.92 -3.45
CA ALA A 80 1.20 4.81 -4.31
C ALA A 80 -0.22 4.27 -4.51
N GLY A 81 -1.22 5.14 -4.33
CA GLY A 81 -2.62 4.74 -4.42
C GLY A 81 -3.56 5.95 -4.53
N ILE A 82 -4.74 5.70 -5.07
CA ILE A 82 -5.85 6.66 -5.15
C ILE A 82 -7.15 5.99 -4.71
N GLY A 83 -8.12 6.80 -4.28
CA GLY A 83 -9.49 6.39 -4.04
C GLY A 83 -10.46 7.43 -4.60
N ARG A 84 -11.49 6.97 -5.29
CA ARG A 84 -12.54 7.80 -5.88
C ARG A 84 -13.89 7.35 -5.31
N PRO A 85 -14.39 8.03 -4.26
CA PRO A 85 -15.65 7.65 -3.63
C PRO A 85 -16.79 7.59 -4.64
N ALA A 86 -17.38 6.41 -4.79
CA ALA A 86 -18.53 6.17 -5.65
C ALA A 86 -19.21 4.85 -5.26
N THR A 87 -20.55 4.82 -5.36
CA THR A 87 -21.32 3.60 -5.15
C THR A 87 -21.35 2.74 -6.41
N PRO A 88 -21.77 1.47 -6.34
CA PRO A 88 -21.95 0.64 -7.53
C PRO A 88 -22.86 1.26 -8.61
N LEU A 89 -23.80 2.12 -8.20
CA LEU A 89 -24.72 2.78 -9.12
C LEU A 89 -24.20 4.12 -9.66
N THR A 90 -23.21 4.74 -9.03
CA THR A 90 -22.67 6.06 -9.42
C THR A 90 -21.24 6.02 -9.94
N ALA A 91 -20.53 4.90 -9.73
CA ALA A 91 -19.17 4.73 -10.21
C ALA A 91 -19.11 4.73 -11.75
N THR A 92 -18.11 5.41 -12.30
CA THR A 92 -17.85 5.40 -13.72
C THR A 92 -16.80 4.35 -14.09
N ILE A 93 -16.84 3.86 -15.33
CA ILE A 93 -15.80 2.96 -15.84
C ILE A 93 -14.40 3.62 -15.78
N ASP A 94 -14.33 4.93 -16.01
CA ASP A 94 -13.06 5.66 -15.95
C ASP A 94 -12.50 5.75 -14.53
N ASN A 95 -13.36 5.87 -13.49
CA ASN A 95 -12.94 5.76 -12.10
C ASN A 95 -12.35 4.37 -11.80
N ALA A 96 -13.06 3.32 -12.22
CA ALA A 96 -12.61 1.94 -12.03
C ALA A 96 -11.26 1.68 -12.72
N ARG A 97 -11.10 2.14 -13.96
CA ARG A 97 -9.82 2.04 -14.71
C ARG A 97 -8.70 2.77 -13.99
N ALA A 98 -8.93 4.04 -13.60
CA ALA A 98 -7.91 4.83 -12.93
C ALA A 98 -7.46 4.21 -11.60
N GLU A 99 -8.38 3.63 -10.83
CA GLU A 99 -8.03 2.94 -9.58
C GLU A 99 -7.27 1.63 -9.83
N LEU A 100 -7.61 0.86 -10.85
CA LEU A 100 -6.82 -0.32 -11.24
C LEU A 100 -5.42 0.07 -11.74
N GLU A 101 -5.33 1.12 -12.55
CA GLU A 101 -4.05 1.64 -13.09
C GLU A 101 -3.09 2.10 -11.99
N VAL A 102 -3.59 2.63 -10.88
CA VAL A 102 -2.73 3.13 -9.80
C VAL A 102 -2.57 2.11 -8.66
N ASN A 103 -3.65 1.40 -8.29
CA ASN A 103 -3.65 0.57 -7.09
C ASN A 103 -3.22 -0.89 -7.33
N TYR A 104 -3.34 -1.40 -8.58
CA TYR A 104 -3.08 -2.81 -8.90
C TYR A 104 -1.97 -3.01 -9.93
N LEU A 105 -2.07 -2.42 -11.12
CA LEU A 105 -1.12 -2.68 -12.20
C LEU A 105 0.34 -2.32 -11.85
N PRO A 106 0.61 -1.28 -11.03
CA PRO A 106 1.97 -1.00 -10.57
C PRO A 106 2.57 -2.12 -9.70
N LEU A 107 1.76 -2.86 -8.93
CA LEU A 107 2.26 -3.99 -8.16
C LEU A 107 2.82 -5.08 -9.08
N LEU A 108 2.13 -5.37 -10.18
CA LEU A 108 2.60 -6.30 -11.20
C LEU A 108 3.91 -5.77 -11.84
N ALA A 109 3.91 -4.50 -12.28
CA ALA A 109 5.06 -3.91 -12.95
C ALA A 109 6.30 -3.84 -12.05
N THR A 110 6.17 -3.39 -10.81
CA THR A 110 7.28 -3.31 -9.84
C THR A 110 7.77 -4.69 -9.43
N THR A 111 6.87 -5.66 -9.25
CA THR A 111 7.27 -7.03 -8.93
C THR A 111 8.10 -7.63 -10.06
N GLN A 112 7.65 -7.52 -11.32
CA GLN A 112 8.39 -8.03 -12.48
C GLN A 112 9.74 -7.34 -12.65
N ALA A 113 9.80 -6.03 -12.41
CA ALA A 113 11.02 -5.25 -12.60
C ALA A 113 12.06 -5.49 -11.49
N PHE A 114 11.63 -5.55 -10.22
CA PHE A 114 12.55 -5.63 -9.07
C PHE A 114 12.79 -7.04 -8.53
N ALA A 115 11.97 -8.04 -8.85
CA ALA A 115 12.19 -9.39 -8.35
C ALA A 115 13.58 -9.96 -8.74
N PRO A 116 14.11 -9.73 -9.96
CA PRO A 116 15.47 -10.14 -10.28
C PRO A 116 16.53 -9.42 -9.45
N THR A 117 16.38 -8.12 -9.20
CA THR A 117 17.29 -7.32 -8.36
C THR A 117 17.29 -7.85 -6.92
N LEU A 118 16.10 -8.07 -6.33
CA LEU A 118 16.01 -8.65 -4.99
C LEU A 118 16.66 -10.03 -4.91
N ALA A 119 16.43 -10.89 -5.89
CA ALA A 119 17.06 -12.21 -5.96
C ALA A 119 18.59 -12.12 -6.02
N ALA A 120 19.13 -11.19 -6.81
CA ALA A 120 20.57 -10.97 -6.94
C ALA A 120 21.19 -10.44 -5.62
N ASN A 121 20.41 -9.67 -4.83
CA ASN A 121 20.82 -9.16 -3.51
C ASN A 121 20.54 -10.16 -2.36
N GLY A 122 20.22 -11.43 -2.67
CA GLY A 122 20.06 -12.50 -1.68
C GLY A 122 18.64 -12.63 -1.10
N GLY A 123 17.63 -12.06 -1.75
CA GLY A 123 16.23 -12.10 -1.32
C GLY A 123 15.64 -10.69 -1.21
N GLY A 124 15.26 -10.26 0.01
CA GLY A 124 14.69 -8.93 0.22
C GLY A 124 13.18 -8.96 0.45
N ALA A 125 12.48 -7.85 0.20
CA ALA A 125 11.05 -7.80 0.45
C ALA A 125 10.26 -6.90 -0.51
N PHE A 126 9.02 -7.30 -0.80
CA PHE A 126 7.94 -6.44 -1.27
C PHE A 126 6.96 -6.15 -0.13
N VAL A 127 6.60 -4.88 0.02
CA VAL A 127 5.52 -4.42 0.90
C VAL A 127 4.43 -3.80 0.02
N ASN A 128 3.24 -4.34 0.07
CA ASN A 128 2.11 -3.84 -0.71
C ASN A 128 1.08 -3.20 0.24
N VAL A 129 0.92 -1.87 0.15
CA VAL A 129 -0.06 -1.14 0.96
C VAL A 129 -1.46 -1.36 0.37
N LEU A 130 -2.19 -2.23 1.02
CA LEU A 130 -3.55 -2.63 0.68
C LEU A 130 -4.58 -1.76 1.44
N SER A 131 -5.63 -2.38 1.94
CA SER A 131 -6.69 -1.76 2.76
C SER A 131 -7.54 -2.86 3.40
N VAL A 132 -8.28 -2.53 4.44
CA VAL A 132 -9.41 -3.36 4.89
C VAL A 132 -10.40 -3.62 3.75
N ALA A 133 -10.59 -2.63 2.87
CA ALA A 133 -11.42 -2.73 1.66
C ALA A 133 -10.90 -3.73 0.62
N SER A 134 -9.72 -4.31 0.80
CA SER A 134 -9.24 -5.41 -0.05
C SER A 134 -9.89 -6.76 0.26
N TRP A 135 -10.46 -6.89 1.46
CA TRP A 135 -11.16 -8.11 1.89
C TRP A 135 -12.67 -8.03 1.72
N VAL A 136 -13.24 -6.81 1.83
CA VAL A 136 -14.68 -6.59 1.79
C VAL A 136 -15.06 -5.44 0.87
N GLY A 137 -16.21 -5.54 0.23
CA GLY A 137 -16.75 -4.49 -0.62
C GLY A 137 -17.37 -3.36 0.23
N MET A 138 -16.84 -2.16 0.11
CA MET A 138 -17.38 -0.96 0.76
C MET A 138 -18.31 -0.23 -0.22
N PRO A 139 -19.63 -0.10 0.06
CA PRO A 139 -20.56 0.48 -0.91
C PRO A 139 -20.20 1.89 -1.40
N ALA A 140 -19.68 2.75 -0.51
CA ALA A 140 -19.23 4.10 -0.87
C ALA A 140 -17.89 4.15 -1.63
N LEU A 141 -17.17 3.02 -1.72
CA LEU A 141 -15.85 2.87 -2.32
C LEU A 141 -15.80 1.64 -3.24
N ALA A 142 -16.85 1.40 -4.03
CA ALA A 142 -17.06 0.14 -4.73
C ALA A 142 -15.90 -0.23 -5.67
N THR A 143 -15.46 0.69 -6.52
CA THR A 143 -14.36 0.45 -7.47
C THR A 143 -12.98 0.47 -6.80
N TYR A 144 -12.81 1.27 -5.76
CA TYR A 144 -11.61 1.23 -4.92
C TYR A 144 -11.45 -0.14 -4.25
N SER A 145 -12.51 -0.66 -3.61
CA SER A 145 -12.49 -2.00 -2.99
C SER A 145 -12.11 -3.08 -4.01
N ALA A 146 -12.69 -3.04 -5.21
CA ALA A 146 -12.35 -3.96 -6.28
C ALA A 146 -10.86 -3.88 -6.68
N SER A 147 -10.30 -2.67 -6.79
CA SER A 147 -8.89 -2.47 -7.11
C SER A 147 -7.95 -3.00 -6.00
N LYS A 148 -8.32 -2.80 -4.73
CA LYS A 148 -7.56 -3.30 -3.59
C LYS A 148 -7.70 -4.81 -3.40
N SER A 149 -8.86 -5.40 -3.77
CA SER A 149 -9.04 -6.86 -3.82
C SER A 149 -8.17 -7.50 -4.90
N ALA A 150 -8.07 -6.88 -6.08
CA ALA A 150 -7.15 -7.32 -7.14
C ALA A 150 -5.68 -7.28 -6.65
N ALA A 151 -5.29 -6.19 -5.99
CA ALA A 151 -3.96 -6.04 -5.41
C ALA A 151 -3.68 -7.09 -4.31
N TRP A 152 -4.66 -7.42 -3.47
CA TRP A 152 -4.52 -8.45 -2.44
C TRP A 152 -4.38 -9.86 -3.04
N SER A 153 -5.20 -10.21 -4.02
CA SER A 153 -5.10 -11.49 -4.74
C SER A 153 -3.72 -11.64 -5.37
N PHE A 154 -3.23 -10.61 -6.05
CA PHE A 154 -1.88 -10.59 -6.63
C PHE A 154 -0.79 -10.72 -5.56
N THR A 155 -0.90 -10.00 -4.43
CA THR A 155 0.06 -10.07 -3.32
C THR A 155 0.22 -11.49 -2.79
N ASN A 156 -0.89 -12.23 -2.66
CA ASN A 156 -0.86 -13.64 -2.23
C ASN A 156 -0.18 -14.54 -3.25
N SER A 157 -0.43 -14.35 -4.55
CA SER A 157 0.22 -15.10 -5.63
C SER A 157 1.72 -14.83 -5.67
N ALA A 158 2.13 -13.56 -5.60
CA ALA A 158 3.52 -13.15 -5.57
C ALA A 158 4.26 -13.73 -4.35
N ARG A 159 3.61 -13.79 -3.19
CA ARG A 159 4.18 -14.40 -1.98
C ARG A 159 4.53 -15.87 -2.17
N VAL A 160 3.68 -16.61 -2.86
CA VAL A 160 3.92 -18.04 -3.14
C VAL A 160 5.08 -18.19 -4.12
N GLU A 161 5.07 -17.43 -5.21
CA GLU A 161 6.07 -17.52 -6.28
C GLU A 161 7.47 -17.09 -5.80
N LEU A 162 7.56 -15.95 -5.12
CA LEU A 162 8.84 -15.36 -4.73
C LEU A 162 9.50 -16.03 -3.50
N LYS A 163 8.78 -16.93 -2.84
CA LYS A 163 9.30 -17.66 -1.67
C LYS A 163 10.60 -18.44 -2.00
N HIS A 164 10.69 -19.03 -3.18
CA HIS A 164 11.84 -19.86 -3.57
C HIS A 164 13.14 -19.04 -3.72
N GLN A 165 13.05 -17.74 -4.02
CA GLN A 165 14.20 -16.84 -4.09
C GLN A 165 14.52 -16.12 -2.77
N GLY A 166 13.81 -16.45 -1.68
CA GLY A 166 14.01 -15.84 -0.36
C GLY A 166 13.39 -14.43 -0.22
N THR A 167 12.53 -14.01 -1.15
CA THR A 167 11.88 -12.70 -1.08
C THR A 167 10.60 -12.78 -0.24
N GLN A 168 10.57 -11.96 0.82
CA GLN A 168 9.38 -11.77 1.67
C GLN A 168 8.34 -10.90 0.95
N VAL A 169 7.05 -11.23 1.06
CA VAL A 169 5.97 -10.38 0.53
C VAL A 169 4.96 -10.10 1.62
N VAL A 170 4.82 -8.82 2.00
CA VAL A 170 3.97 -8.35 3.09
C VAL A 170 2.78 -7.58 2.53
N GLY A 171 1.56 -8.02 2.83
CA GLY A 171 0.33 -7.26 2.60
C GLY A 171 0.01 -6.39 3.81
N VAL A 172 -0.22 -5.08 3.61
CA VAL A 172 -0.54 -4.14 4.70
C VAL A 172 -2.02 -3.81 4.65
N HIS A 173 -2.76 -4.20 5.66
CA HIS A 173 -4.20 -3.96 5.76
C HIS A 173 -4.49 -2.94 6.85
N VAL A 174 -5.13 -1.85 6.45
CA VAL A 174 -5.44 -0.70 7.30
C VAL A 174 -6.78 -0.11 6.93
N GLY A 175 -7.49 0.45 7.90
CA GLY A 175 -8.73 1.19 7.72
C GLY A 175 -8.46 2.65 7.32
N PHE A 176 -8.88 3.60 8.18
CA PHE A 176 -8.75 5.03 7.91
C PHE A 176 -7.48 5.60 8.54
N VAL A 177 -6.64 6.20 7.70
CA VAL A 177 -5.37 6.84 8.11
C VAL A 177 -5.48 8.33 7.86
N ASP A 178 -4.96 9.16 8.77
CA ASP A 178 -4.97 10.62 8.63
C ASP A 178 -4.02 11.07 7.52
N THR A 179 -4.60 11.20 6.33
CA THR A 179 -3.91 11.57 5.09
C THR A 179 -4.86 12.39 4.21
N ASP A 180 -4.31 13.01 3.17
CA ASP A 180 -5.11 13.76 2.19
C ASP A 180 -6.22 12.91 1.55
N LEU A 181 -5.99 11.61 1.40
CA LEU A 181 -6.97 10.68 0.81
C LEU A 181 -8.25 10.57 1.65
N THR A 182 -8.14 10.76 2.95
CA THR A 182 -9.24 10.64 3.92
C THR A 182 -9.60 11.98 4.56
N ALA A 183 -9.03 13.10 4.11
CA ALA A 183 -9.20 14.42 4.75
C ALA A 183 -10.67 14.85 4.88
N GLY A 184 -11.52 14.51 3.89
CA GLY A 184 -12.95 14.85 3.89
C GLY A 184 -13.86 13.87 4.64
N LEU A 185 -13.30 12.81 5.27
CA LEU A 185 -14.10 11.82 5.99
C LEU A 185 -14.18 12.16 7.47
N ASP A 186 -15.40 12.19 8.02
CA ASP A 186 -15.67 12.33 9.46
C ASP A 186 -15.70 10.94 10.11
N THR A 187 -14.53 10.46 10.48
CA THR A 187 -14.33 9.16 11.12
C THR A 187 -13.00 9.15 11.89
N ASP A 188 -12.88 8.28 12.85
CA ASP A 188 -11.62 8.05 13.57
C ASP A 188 -10.54 7.59 12.61
N LYS A 189 -9.37 8.21 12.69
CA LYS A 189 -8.21 7.94 11.84
C LYS A 189 -6.99 7.68 12.67
N ILE A 190 -6.19 6.70 12.25
CA ILE A 190 -4.89 6.47 12.88
C ILE A 190 -3.80 7.32 12.21
N PRO A 191 -2.73 7.70 12.94
CA PRO A 191 -1.60 8.41 12.37
C PRO A 191 -0.86 7.55 11.32
N PRO A 192 -0.31 8.15 10.24
CA PRO A 192 0.55 7.44 9.28
C PRO A 192 1.76 6.74 9.91
N ALA A 193 2.30 7.29 11.01
CA ALA A 193 3.41 6.70 11.75
C ALA A 193 3.06 5.31 12.31
N THR A 194 1.83 5.11 12.82
CA THR A 194 1.36 3.81 13.31
C THR A 194 1.38 2.75 12.20
N VAL A 195 1.04 3.16 10.97
CA VAL A 195 1.11 2.25 9.81
C VAL A 195 2.57 1.91 9.51
N ALA A 196 3.45 2.90 9.50
CA ALA A 196 4.87 2.71 9.24
C ALA A 196 5.51 1.75 10.24
N ASP A 197 5.29 1.94 11.54
CA ASP A 197 5.80 1.05 12.59
C ASP A 197 5.31 -0.38 12.39
N SER A 198 4.01 -0.58 12.14
CA SER A 198 3.43 -1.91 11.91
C SER A 198 4.01 -2.61 10.68
N VAL A 199 4.30 -1.85 9.61
CA VAL A 199 4.97 -2.36 8.40
C VAL A 199 6.37 -2.87 8.72
N LEU A 200 7.15 -2.05 9.43
CA LEU A 200 8.53 -2.38 9.72
C LEU A 200 8.63 -3.54 10.73
N ASP A 201 7.75 -3.59 11.72
CA ASP A 201 7.64 -4.72 12.65
C ASP A 201 7.30 -6.03 11.91
N ALA A 202 6.37 -5.98 10.95
CA ALA A 202 6.03 -7.14 10.12
C ALA A 202 7.20 -7.60 9.25
N LEU A 203 7.97 -6.67 8.67
CA LEU A 203 9.18 -6.98 7.91
C LEU A 203 10.23 -7.70 8.78
N GLU A 204 10.53 -7.15 9.97
CA GLU A 204 11.53 -7.71 10.89
C GLU A 204 11.10 -9.05 11.47
N ALA A 205 9.80 -9.22 11.75
CA ALA A 205 9.23 -10.48 12.22
C ALA A 205 9.11 -11.57 11.12
N GLY A 206 9.37 -11.25 9.85
CA GLY A 206 9.15 -12.19 8.75
C GLY A 206 7.67 -12.50 8.48
N ALA A 207 6.76 -11.61 8.90
CA ALA A 207 5.33 -11.80 8.75
C ALA A 207 4.88 -11.63 7.30
N SER A 208 3.77 -12.28 6.94
CA SER A 208 3.15 -12.16 5.61
C SER A 208 2.17 -11.01 5.50
N GLU A 209 1.71 -10.47 6.63
CA GLU A 209 0.72 -9.39 6.70
C GLU A 209 0.99 -8.49 7.90
N ALA A 210 0.72 -7.19 7.72
CA ALA A 210 0.55 -6.22 8.79
C ALA A 210 -0.93 -5.82 8.86
N VAL A 211 -1.63 -6.25 9.92
CA VAL A 211 -3.02 -5.88 10.21
C VAL A 211 -2.99 -4.78 11.25
N VAL A 212 -3.12 -3.53 10.79
CA VAL A 212 -2.63 -2.37 11.54
C VAL A 212 -3.57 -1.92 12.66
N ASP A 213 -4.87 -1.82 12.37
CA ASP A 213 -5.86 -1.23 13.29
C ASP A 213 -6.94 -2.23 13.72
N GLU A 214 -7.76 -1.81 14.69
CA GLU A 214 -8.83 -2.64 15.25
C GLU A 214 -9.91 -2.96 14.22
N LEU A 215 -10.24 -2.01 13.35
CA LEU A 215 -11.20 -2.26 12.26
C LEU A 215 -10.72 -3.40 11.36
N SER A 216 -9.46 -3.34 10.94
CA SER A 216 -8.86 -4.38 10.09
C SER A 216 -8.78 -5.73 10.81
N ARG A 217 -8.48 -5.75 12.12
CA ARG A 217 -8.48 -6.98 12.92
C ARG A 217 -9.88 -7.60 13.02
N THR A 218 -10.87 -6.77 13.29
CA THR A 218 -12.28 -7.19 13.40
C THR A 218 -12.80 -7.77 12.09
N VAL A 219 -12.58 -7.05 10.98
CA VAL A 219 -12.98 -7.54 9.63
C VAL A 219 -12.27 -8.85 9.32
N LYS A 220 -10.95 -8.94 9.52
CA LYS A 220 -10.19 -10.16 9.25
C LYS A 220 -10.71 -11.35 10.05
N ALA A 221 -11.04 -11.17 11.31
CA ALA A 221 -11.59 -12.23 12.16
C ALA A 221 -12.95 -12.73 11.66
N GLY A 222 -13.74 -11.88 11.02
CA GLY A 222 -15.06 -12.21 10.48
C GLY A 222 -15.09 -12.77 9.06
N LEU A 223 -13.96 -12.84 8.34
CA LEU A 223 -13.94 -13.23 6.91
C LEU A 223 -14.41 -14.67 6.64
N HIS A 224 -14.39 -15.56 7.64
CA HIS A 224 -14.84 -16.93 7.50
C HIS A 224 -16.37 -17.06 7.35
N ASP A 225 -17.12 -16.03 7.76
CA ASP A 225 -18.56 -15.88 7.58
C ASP A 225 -18.92 -14.41 7.43
N ASP A 226 -18.36 -13.78 6.41
CA ASP A 226 -18.40 -12.32 6.19
C ASP A 226 -19.82 -11.79 6.02
N GLN A 227 -20.73 -12.60 5.42
CA GLN A 227 -22.13 -12.23 5.24
C GLN A 227 -22.89 -12.09 6.56
N GLN A 228 -22.48 -12.78 7.61
CA GLN A 228 -23.12 -12.72 8.92
C GLN A 228 -22.35 -11.83 9.90
N LEU A 229 -21.03 -11.77 9.80
CA LEU A 229 -20.17 -11.13 10.80
C LEU A 229 -19.69 -9.74 10.41
N VAL A 230 -19.62 -9.43 9.10
CA VAL A 230 -19.02 -8.19 8.61
C VAL A 230 -20.03 -7.33 7.86
N TYR A 231 -20.71 -7.88 6.86
CA TYR A 231 -21.62 -7.10 6.00
C TYR A 231 -22.80 -6.44 6.73
N PRO A 232 -23.42 -7.01 7.80
CA PRO A 232 -24.48 -6.29 8.53
C PRO A 232 -24.03 -4.95 9.12
N GLY A 233 -22.76 -4.85 9.57
CA GLY A 233 -22.18 -3.59 10.04
C GLY A 233 -21.96 -2.59 8.91
N ILE A 234 -21.49 -3.05 7.75
CA ILE A 234 -21.30 -2.22 6.56
C ILE A 234 -22.64 -1.69 6.04
N GLU A 235 -23.68 -2.53 6.00
CA GLU A 235 -25.03 -2.15 5.61
C GLU A 235 -25.60 -1.07 6.52
N ALA A 236 -25.53 -1.28 7.83
CA ALA A 236 -26.02 -0.31 8.81
C ALA A 236 -25.33 1.06 8.69
N GLN A 237 -24.01 1.08 8.50
CA GLN A 237 -23.25 2.32 8.30
C GLN A 237 -23.64 3.02 6.99
N PHE A 238 -23.83 2.27 5.92
CA PHE A 238 -24.19 2.82 4.62
C PHE A 238 -25.61 3.41 4.63
N GLU A 239 -26.57 2.75 5.28
CA GLU A 239 -27.95 3.25 5.45
C GLU A 239 -27.98 4.52 6.32
N ALA A 240 -27.23 4.54 7.44
CA ALA A 240 -27.12 5.72 8.29
C ALA A 240 -26.58 6.93 7.52
N ALA A 241 -25.53 6.73 6.70
CA ALA A 241 -24.96 7.80 5.88
C ALA A 241 -25.96 8.36 4.83
N ARG A 242 -26.85 7.53 4.29
CA ARG A 242 -27.90 7.95 3.33
C ARG A 242 -29.06 8.69 3.98
N SER A 243 -29.30 8.42 5.26
CA SER A 243 -30.40 9.02 6.02
C SER A 243 -30.05 10.40 6.58
N THR A 244 -28.78 10.79 6.56
CA THR A 244 -28.32 12.11 6.99
C THR A 244 -28.47 13.10 5.83
N PRO A 245 -29.27 14.16 5.95
CA PRO A 245 -29.43 15.17 4.89
C PRO A 245 -28.07 15.81 4.59
N ALA A 246 -27.74 15.95 3.31
CA ALA A 246 -26.59 16.76 2.89
C ALA A 246 -26.84 18.22 3.32
N HIS A 247 -25.99 18.74 4.20
CA HIS A 247 -25.98 20.14 4.61
C HIS A 247 -25.36 21.05 3.57
#